data_ed394df60317a003fe8b9ccf6d0d64c2
#
_entry.id   ed394df60317a003fe8b9ccf6d0d64c2
#
_cell.length_a   1.000
_cell.length_b   1.000
_cell.length_c   1.000
_cell.angle_alpha   90.00
_cell.angle_beta   90.00
_cell.angle_gamma   90.00
#
_symmetry.space_group_name_H-M   'P 1'
#
loop_
_entity.id
_entity.type
_entity.pdbx_description
1 polymer ?
#
loop_
_entity_poly.entity_id
_entity_poly.type
_entity_poly.pdbx_seq_one_letter_code
_entity_poly.pdbx_strand_id
1 'polypeptide(L)'
;VRLMTGDSSTAVNPQLIRDWARACADGLEALRPEINDLNVFPIPDSDTGSNMAQTMAGALAVLDELDGAADLPAVTRTLAEAAVGCARGNSGVILSQVLVGIADAVDLAMAENDHRFNRLCKNGLRLGALAARRAVSEPREGTVLTLLQVAADSAAANVAGSPADLARAVADDCAEALEHTPEQMPELASAGVVDAGARGFLAMADALVLVVTGVANKRRAYRGILTSSVHGTGHETGECGGAGDTDFEVMYLLDGAEGAQIGGLRDRLGQLGDSVVIVGDSSADGERFSVHVHTDDPGAAVEAGIELGRLTDIRISCFALDAIRAAPGANEPPPRFKRAVVVLVTGDGAEQLFAEAGAAVVRADHGVHPATLSKAIRATDSAHVIVMGNGMMSSQDLVQVGAQARSPQRSVVFLPTLSMVQCLSALAVHDPVEEPDVDAFAMAEAAANTRWGSLMHSNTKMMTLAGTCEIGDTLGLIGSDVLVIAPEQRQAATALLDLMLATGGELVTGLAGRDLDERTREAIAEHLHAHYPGIELALYETGQSSHLLQVGVE
;
A
#
# COMPACT_ATOMS: atom_id res chain seq x y z
N VAL A 1 -13.57 20.23 -23.14
CA VAL A 1 -14.14 21.59 -23.03
C VAL A 1 -13.15 22.55 -23.66
N ARG A 2 -13.44 23.09 -24.85
CA ARG A 2 -12.62 24.12 -25.51
C ARG A 2 -12.74 25.42 -24.71
N LEU A 3 -11.66 25.89 -24.10
CA LEU A 3 -11.52 27.31 -23.79
C LEU A 3 -11.50 28.05 -25.12
N MET A 4 -12.55 28.83 -25.39
CA MET A 4 -12.67 29.58 -26.65
C MET A 4 -11.49 30.56 -26.77
N THR A 5 -10.83 30.50 -27.91
CA THR A 5 -9.74 31.36 -28.34
C THR A 5 -10.13 32.83 -28.33
N GLY A 6 -9.44 33.67 -27.55
CA GLY A 6 -9.40 35.10 -27.85
C GLY A 6 -9.45 36.11 -26.71
N ASP A 7 -9.50 35.73 -25.44
CA ASP A 7 -9.48 36.74 -24.37
C ASP A 7 -8.51 36.34 -23.24
N SER A 8 -7.57 37.23 -22.92
CA SER A 8 -6.61 37.09 -21.80
C SER A 8 -7.26 37.14 -20.40
N SER A 9 -8.59 37.15 -20.35
CA SER A 9 -9.43 37.26 -19.15
C SER A 9 -10.14 35.96 -18.77
N THR A 10 -9.74 34.78 -19.28
CA THR A 10 -10.42 33.52 -18.97
C THR A 10 -10.23 33.16 -17.49
N ALA A 11 -11.32 33.20 -16.73
CA ALA A 11 -11.33 32.82 -15.33
C ALA A 11 -11.16 31.30 -15.18
N VAL A 12 -10.36 30.88 -14.18
CA VAL A 12 -10.27 29.48 -13.79
C VAL A 12 -11.57 29.06 -13.12
N ASN A 13 -12.08 27.89 -13.50
CA ASN A 13 -13.27 27.30 -12.91
C ASN A 13 -12.95 25.95 -12.27
N PRO A 14 -13.81 25.42 -11.37
CA PRO A 14 -13.61 24.14 -10.70
C PRO A 14 -13.38 22.97 -11.66
N GLN A 15 -14.07 22.96 -12.81
CA GLN A 15 -13.97 21.88 -13.79
C GLN A 15 -12.58 21.82 -14.46
N LEU A 16 -11.96 22.97 -14.70
CA LEU A 16 -10.60 23.02 -15.25
C LEU A 16 -9.58 22.33 -14.32
N ILE A 17 -9.73 22.52 -13.01
CA ILE A 17 -8.86 21.88 -12.01
C ILE A 17 -9.10 20.36 -11.99
N ARG A 18 -10.36 19.91 -12.02
CA ARG A 18 -10.70 18.48 -12.09
C ARG A 18 -10.15 17.82 -13.36
N ASP A 19 -10.31 18.48 -14.52
CA ASP A 19 -9.80 17.98 -15.79
C ASP A 19 -8.27 17.92 -15.80
N TRP A 20 -7.61 18.91 -15.21
CA TRP A 20 -6.15 18.92 -15.07
C TRP A 20 -5.66 17.84 -14.10
N ALA A 21 -6.30 17.68 -12.95
CA ALA A 21 -5.96 16.63 -11.98
C ALA A 21 -6.05 15.23 -12.61
N ARG A 22 -7.11 14.97 -13.39
CA ARG A 22 -7.27 13.70 -14.11
C ARG A 22 -6.19 13.50 -15.18
N ALA A 23 -5.92 14.55 -15.98
CA ALA A 23 -4.85 14.49 -16.97
C ALA A 23 -3.47 14.29 -16.36
N CYS A 24 -3.20 14.82 -15.15
CA CYS A 24 -1.98 14.57 -14.41
C CYS A 24 -1.89 13.10 -13.94
N ALA A 25 -2.97 12.55 -13.38
CA ALA A 25 -2.99 11.15 -12.95
C ALA A 25 -2.76 10.20 -14.13
N ASP A 26 -3.47 10.40 -15.23
CA ASP A 26 -3.32 9.60 -16.47
C ASP A 26 -1.91 9.72 -17.05
N GLY A 27 -1.35 10.93 -17.08
CA GLY A 27 -0.01 11.21 -17.61
C GLY A 27 1.11 10.60 -16.77
N LEU A 28 1.01 10.71 -15.45
CA LEU A 28 1.98 10.12 -14.53
C LEU A 28 1.93 8.59 -14.56
N GLU A 29 0.73 7.99 -14.61
CA GLU A 29 0.59 6.54 -14.73
C GLU A 29 1.16 6.01 -16.06
N ALA A 30 0.87 6.68 -17.17
CA ALA A 30 1.41 6.32 -18.49
C ALA A 30 2.95 6.40 -18.54
N LEU A 31 3.56 7.33 -17.81
CA LEU A 31 4.99 7.57 -17.76
C LEU A 31 5.68 6.92 -16.57
N ARG A 32 4.95 6.25 -15.69
CA ARG A 32 5.47 5.61 -14.49
C ARG A 32 6.71 4.74 -14.75
N PRO A 33 6.72 3.83 -15.74
CA PRO A 33 7.91 3.02 -16.02
C PRO A 33 9.12 3.87 -16.45
N GLU A 34 8.89 4.88 -17.30
CA GLU A 34 9.96 5.78 -17.76
C GLU A 34 10.56 6.58 -16.59
N ILE A 35 9.73 7.11 -15.70
CA ILE A 35 10.17 7.89 -14.55
C ILE A 35 10.91 7.01 -13.53
N ASN A 36 10.43 5.78 -13.31
CA ASN A 36 11.10 4.81 -12.45
C ASN A 36 12.50 4.44 -12.99
N ASP A 37 12.64 4.26 -14.31
CA ASP A 37 13.94 3.96 -14.95
C ASP A 37 14.96 5.10 -14.83
N LEU A 38 14.50 6.34 -14.61
CA LEU A 38 15.35 7.51 -14.41
C LEU A 38 15.77 7.73 -12.96
N ASN A 39 15.20 6.99 -12.02
CA ASN A 39 15.39 7.21 -10.60
C ASN A 39 16.74 6.68 -10.11
N VAL A 40 17.73 7.57 -10.04
CA VAL A 40 19.08 7.29 -9.54
C VAL A 40 19.49 8.17 -8.36
N PHE A 41 18.64 9.10 -7.95
CA PHE A 41 18.88 10.04 -6.86
C PHE A 41 17.56 10.36 -6.13
N PRO A 42 17.54 10.48 -4.78
CA PRO A 42 18.69 10.28 -3.85
C PRO A 42 19.10 8.81 -3.70
N ILE A 43 18.19 7.87 -3.91
CA ILE A 43 18.41 6.42 -3.87
C ILE A 43 17.89 5.81 -5.17
N PRO A 44 18.62 4.89 -5.81
CA PRO A 44 18.21 4.25 -7.06
C PRO A 44 17.23 3.08 -6.81
N ASP A 45 16.08 3.36 -6.22
CA ASP A 45 15.03 2.38 -5.85
C ASP A 45 13.95 2.21 -6.93
N SER A 46 14.02 2.99 -8.01
CA SER A 46 13.12 2.93 -9.17
C SER A 46 11.64 3.13 -8.82
N ASP A 47 11.33 3.96 -7.84
CA ASP A 47 9.98 4.15 -7.31
C ASP A 47 9.37 5.54 -7.50
N THR A 48 10.17 6.56 -7.93
CA THR A 48 9.73 7.95 -8.11
C THR A 48 8.45 8.06 -8.94
N GLY A 49 8.37 7.34 -10.07
CA GLY A 49 7.18 7.33 -10.93
C GLY A 49 5.96 6.72 -10.23
N SER A 50 6.17 5.63 -9.51
CA SER A 50 5.13 4.97 -8.71
C SER A 50 4.62 5.88 -7.60
N ASN A 51 5.52 6.53 -6.87
CA ASN A 51 5.18 7.45 -5.78
C ASN A 51 4.37 8.66 -6.26
N MET A 52 4.78 9.28 -7.37
CA MET A 52 4.04 10.40 -7.95
C MET A 52 2.68 9.99 -8.52
N ALA A 53 2.60 8.88 -9.25
CA ALA A 53 1.36 8.37 -9.83
C ALA A 53 0.35 7.99 -8.73
N GLN A 54 0.77 7.25 -7.70
CA GLN A 54 -0.10 6.84 -6.60
C GLN A 54 -0.57 8.04 -5.75
N THR A 55 0.32 9.01 -5.49
CA THR A 55 -0.06 10.24 -4.77
C THR A 55 -1.14 11.01 -5.52
N MET A 56 -0.96 11.17 -6.84
CA MET A 56 -1.92 11.90 -7.66
C MET A 56 -3.24 11.14 -7.84
N ALA A 57 -3.19 9.82 -8.01
CA ALA A 57 -4.37 8.96 -8.12
C ALA A 57 -5.18 8.96 -6.82
N GLY A 58 -4.52 8.85 -5.64
CA GLY A 58 -5.19 8.95 -4.35
C GLY A 58 -5.86 10.30 -4.14
N ALA A 59 -5.19 11.40 -4.47
CA ALA A 59 -5.77 12.75 -4.40
C ALA A 59 -6.98 12.92 -5.34
N LEU A 60 -6.90 12.38 -6.56
CA LEU A 60 -8.00 12.40 -7.52
C LEU A 60 -9.20 11.60 -7.04
N ALA A 61 -9.00 10.44 -6.43
CA ALA A 61 -10.08 9.61 -5.89
C ALA A 61 -10.91 10.37 -4.84
N VAL A 62 -10.26 11.06 -3.90
CA VAL A 62 -10.94 11.90 -2.91
C VAL A 62 -11.65 13.09 -3.58
N LEU A 63 -11.01 13.71 -4.59
CA LEU A 63 -11.61 14.81 -5.33
C LEU A 63 -12.86 14.39 -6.12
N ASP A 64 -12.91 13.16 -6.63
CA ASP A 64 -14.05 12.62 -7.36
C ASP A 64 -15.26 12.33 -6.45
N GLU A 65 -15.05 12.16 -5.14
CA GLU A 65 -16.13 12.07 -4.14
C GLU A 65 -16.74 13.43 -3.76
N LEU A 66 -16.02 14.54 -4.03
CA LEU A 66 -16.50 15.89 -3.73
C LEU A 66 -17.65 16.28 -4.66
N ASP A 67 -18.68 16.93 -4.09
CA ASP A 67 -19.83 17.42 -4.85
C ASP A 67 -19.40 18.17 -6.14
N GLY A 68 -19.99 17.79 -7.26
CA GLY A 68 -19.71 18.40 -8.55
C GLY A 68 -20.03 19.92 -8.62
N ALA A 69 -20.86 20.43 -7.70
CA ALA A 69 -21.19 21.84 -7.55
C ALA A 69 -20.22 22.62 -6.63
N ALA A 70 -19.19 21.95 -6.06
CA ALA A 70 -18.20 22.60 -5.20
C ALA A 70 -17.50 23.75 -5.93
N ASP A 71 -17.21 24.81 -5.20
CA ASP A 71 -16.53 26.00 -5.73
C ASP A 71 -15.01 25.78 -5.92
N LEU A 72 -14.35 26.75 -6.53
CA LEU A 72 -12.93 26.63 -6.87
C LEU A 72 -12.02 26.45 -5.61
N PRO A 73 -12.18 27.20 -4.50
CA PRO A 73 -11.44 26.95 -3.27
C PRO A 73 -11.64 25.55 -2.70
N ALA A 74 -12.88 25.07 -2.63
CA ALA A 74 -13.17 23.74 -2.12
C ALA A 74 -12.47 22.65 -2.96
N VAL A 75 -12.55 22.74 -4.30
CA VAL A 75 -11.90 21.77 -5.20
C VAL A 75 -10.38 21.78 -5.05
N THR A 76 -9.74 22.94 -5.02
CA THR A 76 -8.27 23.01 -4.90
C THR A 76 -7.77 22.63 -3.52
N ARG A 77 -8.51 22.97 -2.46
CA ARG A 77 -8.15 22.62 -1.09
C ARG A 77 -8.31 21.11 -0.87
N THR A 78 -9.42 20.50 -1.29
CA THR A 78 -9.61 19.04 -1.23
C THR A 78 -8.51 18.29 -1.97
N LEU A 79 -8.15 18.73 -3.18
CA LEU A 79 -7.08 18.10 -3.96
C LEU A 79 -5.72 18.18 -3.22
N ALA A 80 -5.41 19.34 -2.64
CA ALA A 80 -4.15 19.56 -1.92
C ALA A 80 -4.08 18.72 -0.63
N GLU A 81 -5.12 18.76 0.21
CA GLU A 81 -5.19 18.01 1.46
C GLU A 81 -5.15 16.49 1.20
N ALA A 82 -5.88 16.01 0.20
CA ALA A 82 -5.85 14.61 -0.19
C ALA A 82 -4.46 14.20 -0.69
N ALA A 83 -3.77 15.06 -1.46
CA ALA A 83 -2.41 14.76 -1.92
C ALA A 83 -1.41 14.70 -0.75
N VAL A 84 -1.54 15.55 0.27
CA VAL A 84 -0.71 15.45 1.49
C VAL A 84 -0.98 14.13 2.22
N GLY A 85 -2.26 13.74 2.37
CA GLY A 85 -2.63 12.49 3.03
C GLY A 85 -2.24 11.22 2.26
N CYS A 86 -2.19 11.30 0.91
CA CYS A 86 -1.82 10.19 0.03
C CYS A 86 -0.34 10.23 -0.40
N ALA A 87 0.46 11.19 0.08
CA ALA A 87 1.85 11.37 -0.34
C ALA A 87 2.68 10.11 -0.11
N ARG A 88 3.48 9.72 -1.11
CA ARG A 88 4.42 8.60 -1.04
C ARG A 88 5.81 9.05 -1.45
N GLY A 89 6.81 8.64 -0.67
CA GLY A 89 8.20 9.00 -0.88
C GLY A 89 8.43 10.52 -0.94
N ASN A 90 9.68 10.93 -1.08
CA ASN A 90 10.03 12.34 -1.24
C ASN A 90 9.33 13.01 -2.42
N SER A 91 9.18 12.28 -3.53
CA SER A 91 8.59 12.80 -4.77
C SER A 91 7.10 13.08 -4.62
N GLY A 92 6.34 12.22 -3.91
CA GLY A 92 4.93 12.44 -3.60
C GLY A 92 4.73 13.60 -2.64
N VAL A 93 5.61 13.73 -1.63
CA VAL A 93 5.56 14.88 -0.71
C VAL A 93 5.83 16.19 -1.45
N ILE A 94 6.84 16.27 -2.32
CA ILE A 94 7.11 17.47 -3.14
C ILE A 94 5.91 17.79 -4.04
N LEU A 95 5.31 16.78 -4.70
CA LEU A 95 4.11 16.95 -5.52
C LEU A 95 2.96 17.54 -4.70
N SER A 96 2.71 17.02 -3.49
CA SER A 96 1.64 17.54 -2.63
C SER A 96 1.84 19.02 -2.30
N GLN A 97 3.09 19.47 -2.10
CA GLN A 97 3.41 20.87 -1.82
C GLN A 97 3.15 21.79 -3.02
N VAL A 98 3.30 21.29 -4.23
CA VAL A 98 2.91 22.04 -5.44
C VAL A 98 1.39 22.26 -5.43
N LEU A 99 0.60 21.25 -5.08
CA LEU A 99 -0.85 21.34 -4.99
C LEU A 99 -1.31 22.28 -3.86
N VAL A 100 -0.63 22.25 -2.70
CA VAL A 100 -0.88 23.20 -1.60
C VAL A 100 -0.62 24.64 -2.09
N GLY A 101 0.49 24.90 -2.77
CA GLY A 101 0.77 26.23 -3.32
C GLY A 101 -0.26 26.70 -4.35
N ILE A 102 -0.85 25.80 -5.12
CA ILE A 102 -1.97 26.11 -6.04
C ILE A 102 -3.23 26.48 -5.24
N ALA A 103 -3.57 25.75 -4.18
CA ALA A 103 -4.72 26.05 -3.33
C ALA A 103 -4.55 27.42 -2.64
N ASP A 104 -3.37 27.70 -2.09
CA ASP A 104 -3.06 29.00 -1.49
C ASP A 104 -3.17 30.16 -2.50
N ALA A 105 -2.76 29.93 -3.76
CA ALA A 105 -2.91 30.93 -4.82
C ALA A 105 -4.38 31.20 -5.16
N VAL A 106 -5.23 30.17 -5.09
CA VAL A 106 -6.68 30.32 -5.28
C VAL A 106 -7.28 31.13 -4.14
N ASP A 107 -6.94 30.85 -2.89
CA ASP A 107 -7.44 31.59 -1.72
C ASP A 107 -7.05 33.09 -1.81
N LEU A 108 -5.80 33.38 -2.22
CA LEU A 108 -5.36 34.76 -2.48
C LEU A 108 -6.16 35.43 -3.62
N ALA A 109 -6.41 34.70 -4.69
CA ALA A 109 -7.19 35.20 -5.83
C ALA A 109 -8.65 35.50 -5.46
N MET A 110 -9.23 34.65 -4.58
CA MET A 110 -10.58 34.89 -4.03
C MET A 110 -10.61 36.17 -3.19
N ALA A 111 -9.61 36.37 -2.32
CA ALA A 111 -9.51 37.57 -1.50
C ALA A 111 -9.31 38.86 -2.34
N GLU A 112 -8.59 38.77 -3.45
CA GLU A 112 -8.32 39.88 -4.38
C GLU A 112 -9.37 40.03 -5.49
N ASN A 113 -10.34 39.12 -5.58
CA ASN A 113 -11.36 39.01 -6.64
C ASN A 113 -10.74 39.01 -8.05
N ASP A 114 -9.61 38.29 -8.23
CA ASP A 114 -8.89 38.19 -9.50
C ASP A 114 -8.60 36.71 -9.85
N HIS A 115 -9.53 36.07 -10.55
CA HIS A 115 -9.52 34.66 -10.92
C HIS A 115 -8.94 34.39 -12.33
N ARG A 116 -8.17 35.34 -12.89
CA ARG A 116 -7.59 35.16 -14.22
C ARG A 116 -6.56 34.04 -14.22
N PHE A 117 -6.64 33.18 -15.22
CA PHE A 117 -5.80 31.98 -15.36
C PHE A 117 -4.30 32.29 -15.21
N ASN A 118 -3.79 33.27 -15.97
CA ASN A 118 -2.35 33.58 -15.96
C ASN A 118 -1.86 34.04 -14.58
N ARG A 119 -2.69 34.77 -13.84
CA ARG A 119 -2.34 35.21 -12.48
C ARG A 119 -2.35 34.08 -11.48
N LEU A 120 -3.37 33.21 -11.56
CA LEU A 120 -3.45 32.00 -10.73
C LEU A 120 -2.29 31.05 -11.02
N CYS A 121 -1.98 30.79 -12.28
CA CYS A 121 -0.87 29.94 -12.69
C CYS A 121 0.47 30.49 -12.18
N LYS A 122 0.74 31.79 -12.37
CA LYS A 122 1.95 32.45 -11.85
C LYS A 122 2.06 32.31 -10.33
N ASN A 123 1.00 32.63 -9.59
CA ASN A 123 1.03 32.59 -8.13
C ASN A 123 1.11 31.14 -7.61
N GLY A 124 0.37 30.20 -8.22
CA GLY A 124 0.38 28.78 -7.86
C GLY A 124 1.75 28.15 -8.03
N LEU A 125 2.38 28.34 -9.19
CA LEU A 125 3.74 27.84 -9.42
C LEU A 125 4.77 28.47 -8.47
N ARG A 126 4.67 29.77 -8.22
CA ARG A 126 5.57 30.46 -7.27
C ARG A 126 5.39 29.96 -5.84
N LEU A 127 4.15 29.83 -5.36
CA LEU A 127 3.87 29.34 -4.01
C LEU A 127 4.22 27.86 -3.89
N GLY A 128 3.91 27.05 -4.90
CA GLY A 128 4.29 25.65 -4.96
C GLY A 128 5.80 25.41 -4.93
N ALA A 129 6.57 26.19 -5.72
CA ALA A 129 8.04 26.12 -5.69
C ALA A 129 8.60 26.47 -4.30
N LEU A 130 8.05 27.51 -3.66
CA LEU A 130 8.46 27.92 -2.31
C LEU A 130 8.09 26.85 -1.26
N ALA A 131 6.89 26.27 -1.34
CA ALA A 131 6.44 25.24 -0.41
C ALA A 131 7.27 23.96 -0.57
N ALA A 132 7.48 23.49 -1.79
CA ALA A 132 8.33 22.34 -2.09
C ALA A 132 9.77 22.51 -1.59
N ARG A 133 10.37 23.69 -1.83
CA ARG A 133 11.75 23.98 -1.37
C ARG A 133 11.88 24.02 0.15
N ARG A 134 10.85 24.47 0.87
CA ARG A 134 10.83 24.50 2.35
C ARG A 134 10.61 23.12 2.96
N ALA A 135 9.93 22.23 2.23
CA ALA A 135 9.65 20.87 2.68
C ALA A 135 10.92 20.03 2.75
N VAL A 136 11.84 20.21 1.81
CA VAL A 136 13.09 19.44 1.70
C VAL A 136 14.16 20.02 2.63
N SER A 137 14.79 19.17 3.45
CA SER A 137 15.84 19.59 4.40
C SER A 137 17.12 20.05 3.71
N GLU A 138 17.53 19.38 2.63
CA GLU A 138 18.69 19.72 1.81
C GLU A 138 18.31 19.93 0.34
N PRO A 139 17.82 21.13 -0.04
CA PRO A 139 17.45 21.42 -1.41
C PRO A 139 18.67 21.37 -2.35
N ARG A 140 18.61 20.54 -3.40
CA ARG A 140 19.67 20.44 -4.43
C ARG A 140 19.19 20.93 -5.77
N GLU A 141 20.08 21.62 -6.49
CA GLU A 141 19.85 22.01 -7.88
C GLU A 141 20.05 20.79 -8.80
N GLY A 142 19.41 20.83 -9.99
CA GLY A 142 19.38 19.70 -10.90
C GLY A 142 18.28 18.67 -10.58
N THR A 143 17.34 19.05 -9.68
CA THR A 143 16.20 18.21 -9.28
C THR A 143 14.87 18.84 -9.70
N VAL A 144 13.75 18.18 -9.36
CA VAL A 144 12.40 18.74 -9.51
C VAL A 144 12.28 20.16 -8.92
N LEU A 145 13.06 20.51 -7.88
CA LEU A 145 13.05 21.86 -7.29
C LEU A 145 13.55 22.93 -8.27
N THR A 146 14.53 22.59 -9.08
CA THR A 146 15.02 23.48 -10.15
C THR A 146 13.94 23.68 -11.22
N LEU A 147 13.26 22.63 -11.65
CA LEU A 147 12.16 22.76 -12.62
C LEU A 147 10.98 23.56 -12.07
N LEU A 148 10.64 23.39 -10.80
CA LEU A 148 9.60 24.20 -10.14
C LEU A 148 9.95 25.69 -10.15
N GLN A 149 11.22 26.04 -9.92
CA GLN A 149 11.67 27.43 -10.00
C GLN A 149 11.60 27.96 -11.44
N VAL A 150 12.06 27.18 -12.42
CA VAL A 150 11.97 27.55 -13.85
C VAL A 150 10.52 27.75 -14.26
N ALA A 151 9.60 26.86 -13.85
CA ALA A 151 8.18 27.01 -14.12
C ALA A 151 7.58 28.30 -13.55
N ALA A 152 7.98 28.65 -12.32
CA ALA A 152 7.54 29.89 -11.66
C ALA A 152 8.05 31.14 -12.39
N ASP A 153 9.33 31.13 -12.80
CA ASP A 153 9.96 32.24 -13.53
C ASP A 153 9.38 32.40 -14.94
N SER A 154 9.18 31.29 -15.64
CA SER A 154 8.50 31.27 -16.97
C SER A 154 7.08 31.81 -16.88
N ALA A 155 6.29 31.38 -15.91
CA ALA A 155 4.93 31.89 -15.72
C ALA A 155 4.91 33.39 -15.38
N ALA A 156 5.90 33.87 -14.63
CA ALA A 156 6.04 35.29 -14.33
C ALA A 156 6.38 36.14 -15.58
N ALA A 157 7.26 35.62 -16.43
CA ALA A 157 7.66 36.28 -17.67
C ALA A 157 6.51 36.32 -18.71
N ASN A 158 5.68 35.28 -18.75
CA ASN A 158 4.64 35.10 -19.76
C ASN A 158 3.21 35.48 -19.28
N VAL A 159 3.07 36.14 -18.13
CA VAL A 159 1.77 36.46 -17.51
C VAL A 159 0.85 37.34 -18.40
N ALA A 160 1.39 38.10 -19.33
CA ALA A 160 0.64 38.98 -20.26
C ALA A 160 0.13 38.24 -21.51
N GLY A 161 0.57 37.01 -21.76
CA GLY A 161 0.17 36.19 -22.90
C GLY A 161 -1.24 35.60 -22.77
N SER A 162 -1.65 34.80 -23.76
CA SER A 162 -2.86 34.00 -23.61
C SER A 162 -2.63 32.81 -22.63
N PRO A 163 -3.70 32.23 -22.05
CA PRO A 163 -3.56 31.01 -21.25
C PRO A 163 -2.80 29.87 -21.95
N ALA A 164 -3.04 29.72 -23.26
CA ALA A 164 -2.37 28.69 -24.07
C ALA A 164 -0.87 29.01 -24.27
N ASP A 165 -0.51 30.26 -24.45
CA ASP A 165 0.90 30.67 -24.63
C ASP A 165 1.67 30.51 -23.33
N LEU A 166 1.06 30.89 -22.18
CA LEU A 166 1.65 30.72 -20.88
C LEU A 166 1.87 29.23 -20.56
N ALA A 167 0.85 28.38 -20.76
CA ALA A 167 0.96 26.95 -20.47
C ALA A 167 2.06 26.29 -21.34
N ARG A 168 2.14 26.65 -22.63
CA ARG A 168 3.20 26.14 -23.51
C ARG A 168 4.59 26.64 -23.09
N ALA A 169 4.74 27.94 -22.81
CA ALA A 169 6.02 28.48 -22.38
C ALA A 169 6.54 27.78 -21.13
N VAL A 170 5.69 27.60 -20.11
CA VAL A 170 6.05 26.88 -18.88
C VAL A 170 6.49 25.45 -19.19
N ALA A 171 5.73 24.71 -20.00
CA ALA A 171 6.05 23.31 -20.32
C ALA A 171 7.32 23.19 -21.18
N ASP A 172 7.58 24.14 -22.08
CA ASP A 172 8.77 24.11 -22.96
C ASP A 172 10.03 24.52 -22.20
N ASP A 173 9.96 25.55 -21.34
CA ASP A 173 11.08 25.95 -20.47
C ASP A 173 11.42 24.85 -19.47
N CYS A 174 10.40 24.14 -18.92
CA CYS A 174 10.62 22.97 -18.08
C CYS A 174 11.28 21.81 -18.85
N ALA A 175 10.91 21.59 -20.11
CA ALA A 175 11.54 20.54 -20.92
C ALA A 175 13.01 20.85 -21.23
N GLU A 176 13.33 22.12 -21.49
CA GLU A 176 14.73 22.55 -21.65
C GLU A 176 15.52 22.40 -20.36
N ALA A 177 14.95 22.84 -19.22
CA ALA A 177 15.60 22.72 -17.91
C ALA A 177 15.83 21.25 -17.51
N LEU A 178 14.89 20.34 -17.85
CA LEU A 178 15.05 18.90 -17.59
C LEU A 178 16.30 18.35 -18.28
N GLU A 179 16.57 18.75 -19.50
CA GLU A 179 17.74 18.28 -20.25
C GLU A 179 19.08 18.74 -19.64
N HIS A 180 19.06 19.82 -18.84
CA HIS A 180 20.22 20.36 -18.16
C HIS A 180 20.39 19.85 -16.71
N THR A 181 19.49 19.02 -16.19
CA THR A 181 19.62 18.48 -14.83
C THR A 181 20.92 17.67 -14.63
N PRO A 182 21.43 16.88 -15.61
CA PRO A 182 22.70 16.15 -15.45
C PRO A 182 23.92 17.08 -15.34
N GLU A 183 23.85 18.31 -15.87
CA GLU A 183 24.95 19.28 -15.77
C GLU A 183 25.06 19.89 -14.37
N GLN A 184 23.98 19.81 -13.60
CA GLN A 184 23.87 20.40 -12.27
C GLN A 184 24.05 19.37 -11.14
N MET A 185 23.96 18.08 -11.46
CA MET A 185 24.05 16.99 -10.48
C MET A 185 24.98 15.88 -10.98
N PRO A 186 26.14 15.65 -10.29
CA PRO A 186 27.11 14.63 -10.71
C PRO A 186 26.55 13.20 -10.77
N GLU A 187 25.62 12.87 -9.89
CA GLU A 187 24.97 11.57 -9.82
C GLU A 187 24.17 11.28 -11.12
N LEU A 188 23.40 12.25 -11.60
CA LEU A 188 22.66 12.17 -12.86
C LEU A 188 23.60 12.13 -14.06
N ALA A 189 24.68 12.95 -14.05
CA ALA A 189 25.69 12.95 -15.10
C ALA A 189 26.38 11.59 -15.21
N SER A 190 26.72 10.97 -14.07
CA SER A 190 27.38 9.66 -14.02
C SER A 190 26.50 8.54 -14.55
N ALA A 191 25.19 8.61 -14.28
CA ALA A 191 24.21 7.66 -14.77
C ALA A 191 23.74 7.95 -16.21
N GLY A 192 24.04 9.15 -16.74
CA GLY A 192 23.60 9.58 -18.07
C GLY A 192 22.09 9.76 -18.19
N VAL A 193 21.42 10.14 -17.09
CA VAL A 193 19.96 10.30 -17.01
C VAL A 193 19.59 11.72 -16.59
N VAL A 194 18.34 12.11 -16.85
CA VAL A 194 17.73 13.32 -16.30
C VAL A 194 17.07 13.00 -14.96
N ASP A 195 16.72 14.04 -14.16
CA ASP A 195 16.06 13.85 -12.88
C ASP A 195 14.64 13.24 -13.04
N ALA A 196 14.36 12.18 -12.30
CA ALA A 196 13.10 11.45 -12.36
C ALA A 196 11.90 12.30 -11.87
N GLY A 197 12.05 13.00 -10.74
CA GLY A 197 11.02 13.88 -10.19
C GLY A 197 10.72 15.06 -11.12
N ALA A 198 11.76 15.64 -11.73
CA ALA A 198 11.62 16.69 -12.73
C ALA A 198 10.87 16.19 -13.98
N ARG A 199 11.13 14.97 -14.43
CA ARG A 199 10.39 14.34 -15.54
C ARG A 199 8.91 14.17 -15.22
N GLY A 200 8.60 13.77 -13.98
CA GLY A 200 7.22 13.69 -13.49
C GLY A 200 6.53 15.06 -13.44
N PHE A 201 7.21 16.09 -12.96
CA PHE A 201 6.67 17.45 -12.96
C PHE A 201 6.43 17.99 -14.38
N LEU A 202 7.33 17.68 -15.33
CA LEU A 202 7.10 18.02 -16.75
C LEU A 202 5.82 17.36 -17.30
N ALA A 203 5.49 16.14 -16.89
CA ALA A 203 4.24 15.49 -17.27
C ALA A 203 3.01 16.28 -16.78
N MET A 204 3.07 16.85 -15.58
CA MET A 204 2.00 17.69 -15.04
C MET A 204 1.88 19.04 -15.78
N ALA A 205 3.01 19.62 -16.20
CA ALA A 205 3.00 20.83 -17.05
C ALA A 205 2.42 20.53 -18.45
N ASP A 206 2.77 19.40 -19.05
CA ASP A 206 2.20 18.95 -20.33
C ASP A 206 0.70 18.64 -20.20
N ALA A 207 0.23 18.10 -19.06
CA ALA A 207 -1.19 17.92 -18.76
C ALA A 207 -1.93 19.27 -18.74
N LEU A 208 -1.30 20.33 -18.21
CA LEU A 208 -1.89 21.67 -18.25
C LEU A 208 -2.04 22.17 -19.70
N VAL A 209 -1.03 21.98 -20.55
CA VAL A 209 -1.10 22.30 -21.98
C VAL A 209 -2.24 21.55 -22.65
N LEU A 210 -2.37 20.25 -22.38
CA LEU A 210 -3.45 19.41 -22.93
C LEU A 210 -4.83 19.97 -22.58
N VAL A 211 -5.07 20.27 -21.32
CA VAL A 211 -6.39 20.73 -20.85
C VAL A 211 -6.72 22.13 -21.35
N VAL A 212 -5.73 23.02 -21.41
CA VAL A 212 -5.93 24.40 -21.87
C VAL A 212 -6.08 24.49 -23.40
N THR A 213 -5.31 23.68 -24.14
CA THR A 213 -5.27 23.80 -25.63
C THR A 213 -6.03 22.69 -26.36
N GLY A 214 -6.31 21.58 -25.71
CA GLY A 214 -6.86 20.35 -26.31
C GLY A 214 -5.84 19.58 -27.16
N VAL A 215 -4.55 19.93 -27.09
CA VAL A 215 -3.47 19.30 -27.87
C VAL A 215 -2.38 18.81 -26.92
N ALA A 216 -2.07 17.52 -27.00
CA ALA A 216 -0.99 16.93 -26.22
C ALA A 216 0.39 17.30 -26.79
N ASN A 217 1.33 17.65 -25.93
CA ASN A 217 2.72 17.80 -26.31
C ASN A 217 3.33 16.42 -26.64
N LYS A 218 4.18 16.39 -27.68
CA LYS A 218 4.95 15.20 -28.01
C LYS A 218 6.38 15.41 -27.47
N ARG A 219 6.71 14.71 -26.41
CA ARG A 219 8.06 14.70 -25.84
C ARG A 219 8.82 13.45 -26.31
N ARG A 220 10.16 13.54 -26.34
CA ARG A 220 11.00 12.35 -26.53
C ARG A 220 10.92 11.46 -25.28
N ALA A 221 11.11 10.16 -25.45
CA ALA A 221 11.31 9.27 -24.31
C ALA A 221 12.70 9.50 -23.72
N TYR A 222 12.78 9.63 -22.40
CA TYR A 222 14.03 9.70 -21.66
C TYR A 222 14.34 8.29 -21.17
N ARG A 223 15.53 7.78 -21.51
CA ARG A 223 15.98 6.45 -21.11
C ARG A 223 17.37 6.55 -20.53
N GLY A 224 17.64 5.84 -19.44
CA GLY A 224 18.99 5.62 -18.95
C GLY A 224 19.82 4.89 -20.03
N ILE A 225 21.08 5.22 -20.12
CA ILE A 225 22.01 4.43 -20.95
C ILE A 225 22.22 3.12 -20.19
N LEU A 226 21.60 2.04 -20.68
CA LEU A 226 21.93 0.69 -20.24
C LEU A 226 23.41 0.44 -20.57
N THR A 227 24.29 0.76 -19.63
CA THR A 227 25.65 0.22 -19.68
C THR A 227 25.51 -1.27 -19.40
N SER A 228 25.55 -2.06 -20.48
CA SER A 228 25.80 -3.49 -20.41
C SER A 228 27.12 -3.66 -19.67
N SER A 229 27.10 -3.81 -18.36
CA SER A 229 28.27 -4.14 -17.57
C SER A 229 28.69 -5.57 -17.95
N VAL A 230 29.70 -5.64 -18.80
CA VAL A 230 30.53 -6.81 -18.98
C VAL A 230 30.99 -7.28 -17.60
N HIS A 231 30.65 -8.50 -17.24
CA HIS A 231 31.15 -9.18 -16.06
C HIS A 231 32.68 -9.27 -16.14
N GLY A 232 33.34 -8.36 -15.42
CA GLY A 232 34.77 -8.46 -15.13
C GLY A 232 34.89 -8.98 -13.69
N THR A 233 35.29 -10.23 -13.55
CA THR A 233 35.78 -10.82 -12.30
C THR A 233 37.00 -10.05 -11.82
N GLY A 234 36.92 -9.40 -10.67
CA GLY A 234 38.05 -8.77 -10.02
C GLY A 234 37.68 -8.33 -8.62
N HIS A 235 37.96 -9.18 -7.64
CA HIS A 235 38.01 -8.78 -6.23
C HIS A 235 39.11 -7.73 -6.07
N GLU A 236 38.77 -6.51 -5.75
CA GLU A 236 39.63 -5.60 -4.99
C GLU A 236 38.81 -4.94 -3.90
N THR A 237 39.20 -5.25 -2.67
CA THR A 237 38.79 -4.60 -1.42
C THR A 237 39.33 -3.18 -1.43
N GLY A 238 38.46 -2.22 -1.69
CA GLY A 238 38.74 -0.78 -1.52
C GLY A 238 37.68 -0.18 -0.63
N GLU A 239 38.08 0.19 0.59
CA GLU A 239 37.28 1.03 1.47
C GLU A 239 37.00 2.36 0.76
N CYS A 240 35.74 2.60 0.41
CA CYS A 240 35.23 3.92 0.09
C CYS A 240 34.16 4.25 1.12
N GLY A 241 34.57 4.98 2.16
CA GLY A 241 33.65 5.70 3.02
C GLY A 241 32.94 6.78 2.21
N GLY A 242 31.67 6.57 1.92
CA GLY A 242 30.74 7.52 1.34
C GLY A 242 29.44 7.50 2.16
N ALA A 243 28.93 8.67 2.48
CA ALA A 243 27.82 8.94 3.38
C ALA A 243 26.60 8.01 3.16
N GLY A 244 26.18 7.33 4.22
CA GLY A 244 24.81 6.98 4.57
C GLY A 244 24.02 6.14 3.55
N ASP A 245 24.31 4.83 3.44
CA ASP A 245 23.29 3.85 3.01
C ASP A 245 22.39 3.58 4.22
N THR A 246 21.30 4.33 4.37
CA THR A 246 20.27 4.03 5.38
C THR A 246 19.38 2.90 4.86
N ASP A 247 19.08 1.91 5.75
CA ASP A 247 18.40 0.67 5.35
C ASP A 247 16.88 0.82 5.24
N PHE A 248 16.27 1.85 5.87
CA PHE A 248 14.83 1.98 5.99
C PHE A 248 14.32 3.37 5.60
N GLU A 249 13.15 3.39 4.96
CA GLU A 249 12.27 4.55 4.82
C GLU A 249 11.19 4.49 5.88
N VAL A 250 10.97 5.59 6.60
CA VAL A 250 9.90 5.73 7.59
C VAL A 250 9.01 6.90 7.21
N MET A 251 7.71 6.64 7.10
CA MET A 251 6.68 7.65 6.89
C MET A 251 5.60 7.54 7.96
N TYR A 252 5.05 8.68 8.41
CA TYR A 252 3.89 8.73 9.28
C TYR A 252 3.19 10.09 9.22
N LEU A 253 1.91 10.09 9.62
CA LEU A 253 1.15 11.31 9.87
C LEU A 253 1.20 11.61 11.38
N LEU A 254 1.55 12.86 11.72
CA LEU A 254 1.65 13.36 13.09
C LEU A 254 0.53 14.37 13.33
N ASP A 255 -0.40 14.03 14.23
CA ASP A 255 -1.51 14.88 14.65
C ASP A 255 -1.23 15.48 16.03
N GLY A 256 -1.58 16.77 16.23
CA GLY A 256 -1.56 17.43 17.54
C GLY A 256 -0.20 18.03 17.94
N ALA A 257 0.81 18.02 17.09
CA ALA A 257 2.05 18.76 17.31
C ALA A 257 1.84 20.24 17.00
N GLU A 258 2.51 21.12 17.77
CA GLU A 258 2.54 22.55 17.47
C GLU A 258 3.60 22.85 16.41
N GLY A 259 3.31 23.74 15.44
CA GLY A 259 4.26 24.11 14.37
C GLY A 259 5.64 24.57 14.89
N ALA A 260 5.70 25.16 16.08
CA ALA A 260 6.95 25.56 16.73
C ALA A 260 7.86 24.36 17.12
N GLN A 261 7.29 23.15 17.29
CA GLN A 261 8.02 21.93 17.69
C GLN A 261 8.63 21.21 16.48
N ILE A 262 8.13 21.48 15.28
CA ILE A 262 8.53 20.76 14.04
C ILE A 262 10.00 21.01 13.69
N GLY A 263 10.55 22.19 14.01
CA GLY A 263 11.98 22.44 13.86
C GLY A 263 12.84 21.47 14.67
N GLY A 264 12.47 21.25 15.93
CA GLY A 264 13.16 20.29 16.81
C GLY A 264 13.00 18.83 16.34
N LEU A 265 11.84 18.46 15.82
CA LEU A 265 11.64 17.14 15.23
C LEU A 265 12.54 16.93 14.00
N ARG A 266 12.61 17.93 13.12
CA ARG A 266 13.47 17.88 11.93
C ARG A 266 14.95 17.71 12.30
N ASP A 267 15.43 18.47 13.29
CA ASP A 267 16.81 18.36 13.77
C ASP A 267 17.10 16.97 14.37
N ARG A 268 16.14 16.42 15.11
CA ARG A 268 16.29 15.09 15.72
C ARG A 268 16.28 13.98 14.67
N LEU A 269 15.35 14.02 13.72
CA LEU A 269 15.31 13.05 12.61
C LEU A 269 16.56 13.17 11.72
N GLY A 270 17.08 14.37 11.50
CA GLY A 270 18.34 14.58 10.78
C GLY A 270 19.58 14.04 11.49
N GLN A 271 19.50 13.75 12.82
CA GLN A 271 20.56 13.03 13.56
C GLN A 271 20.41 11.51 13.47
N LEU A 272 19.19 11.03 13.19
CA LEU A 272 18.87 9.59 13.06
C LEU A 272 19.03 9.08 11.64
N GLY A 273 19.04 10.00 10.65
CA GLY A 273 19.12 9.62 9.25
C GLY A 273 19.19 10.81 8.31
N ASP A 274 18.88 10.59 7.06
CA ASP A 274 18.90 11.60 6.00
C ASP A 274 17.53 11.73 5.30
N SER A 275 17.45 12.53 4.22
CA SER A 275 16.24 12.72 3.40
C SER A 275 15.01 13.13 4.19
N VAL A 276 15.19 13.87 5.30
CA VAL A 276 14.09 14.29 6.18
C VAL A 276 13.20 15.31 5.49
N VAL A 277 11.92 14.97 5.33
CA VAL A 277 10.87 15.84 4.80
C VAL A 277 9.72 15.90 5.80
N ILE A 278 9.37 17.10 6.26
CA ILE A 278 8.21 17.31 7.15
C ILE A 278 7.34 18.41 6.54
N VAL A 279 6.08 18.06 6.29
CA VAL A 279 5.09 18.94 5.66
C VAL A 279 3.87 19.04 6.54
N GLY A 280 3.45 20.26 6.85
CA GLY A 280 2.25 20.54 7.62
C GLY A 280 1.06 20.88 6.72
N ASP A 281 -0.13 20.39 7.11
CA ASP A 281 -1.42 20.83 6.62
C ASP A 281 -2.16 21.54 7.76
N SER A 282 -2.64 22.76 7.50
CA SER A 282 -3.44 23.56 8.44
C SER A 282 -4.91 23.31 8.15
N SER A 283 -5.41 22.12 8.51
CA SER A 283 -6.81 21.80 8.39
C SER A 283 -7.66 22.41 9.52
N ALA A 284 -8.99 22.50 9.31
CA ALA A 284 -9.92 23.02 10.30
C ALA A 284 -9.95 22.22 11.62
N ASP A 285 -9.45 20.99 11.62
CA ASP A 285 -9.41 20.07 12.77
C ASP A 285 -8.08 20.09 13.54
N GLY A 286 -7.09 20.94 13.16
CA GLY A 286 -5.78 21.08 13.81
C GLY A 286 -4.62 20.96 12.83
N GLU A 287 -3.40 21.18 13.34
CA GLU A 287 -2.18 21.01 12.53
C GLU A 287 -1.86 19.51 12.41
N ARG A 288 -1.77 19.02 11.17
CA ARG A 288 -1.34 17.68 10.81
C ARG A 288 -0.05 17.76 10.02
N PHE A 289 0.92 16.90 10.31
CA PHE A 289 2.19 16.87 9.61
C PHE A 289 2.43 15.50 9.00
N SER A 290 2.80 15.45 7.73
CA SER A 290 3.36 14.27 7.08
C SER A 290 4.88 14.29 7.26
N VAL A 291 5.42 13.20 7.80
CA VAL A 291 6.84 13.03 8.08
C VAL A 291 7.40 11.90 7.24
N HIS A 292 8.56 12.14 6.64
CA HIS A 292 9.34 11.18 5.87
C HIS A 292 10.81 11.29 6.28
N VAL A 293 11.47 10.15 6.48
CA VAL A 293 12.90 10.08 6.82
C VAL A 293 13.50 8.75 6.38
N HIS A 294 14.74 8.76 5.90
CA HIS A 294 15.56 7.57 5.68
C HIS A 294 16.47 7.36 6.89
N THR A 295 16.48 6.15 7.47
CA THR A 295 17.18 5.89 8.74
C THR A 295 17.57 4.43 8.89
N ASP A 296 18.59 4.15 9.69
CA ASP A 296 18.96 2.79 10.12
C ASP A 296 18.19 2.36 11.38
N ASP A 297 17.56 3.31 12.08
CA ASP A 297 16.76 3.04 13.28
C ASP A 297 15.32 3.54 13.09
N PRO A 298 14.45 2.74 12.42
CA PRO A 298 13.07 3.11 12.20
C PRO A 298 12.27 3.24 13.50
N GLY A 299 12.69 2.54 14.57
CA GLY A 299 12.07 2.63 15.89
C GLY A 299 12.26 4.01 16.50
N ALA A 300 13.50 4.51 16.53
CA ALA A 300 13.83 5.83 17.06
C ALA A 300 13.17 6.96 16.25
N ALA A 301 13.01 6.78 14.93
CA ALA A 301 12.32 7.76 14.09
C ALA A 301 10.83 7.86 14.42
N VAL A 302 10.16 6.73 14.68
CA VAL A 302 8.75 6.68 15.13
C VAL A 302 8.61 7.27 16.54
N GLU A 303 9.49 6.88 17.48
CA GLU A 303 9.48 7.38 18.86
C GLU A 303 9.64 8.91 18.92
N ALA A 304 10.48 9.50 18.06
CA ALA A 304 10.65 10.94 17.96
C ALA A 304 9.33 11.66 17.62
N GLY A 305 8.48 11.05 16.79
CA GLY A 305 7.16 11.58 16.47
C GLY A 305 6.15 11.40 17.62
N ILE A 306 6.15 10.23 18.29
CA ILE A 306 5.24 9.91 19.40
C ILE A 306 5.39 10.91 20.56
N GLU A 307 6.62 11.42 20.81
CA GLU A 307 6.87 12.40 21.85
C GLU A 307 6.14 13.74 21.62
N LEU A 308 5.77 14.06 20.39
CA LEU A 308 5.16 15.34 20.01
C LEU A 308 3.65 15.25 19.76
N GLY A 309 3.13 14.08 19.45
CA GLY A 309 1.71 13.93 19.16
C GLY A 309 1.29 12.51 18.84
N ARG A 310 0.11 12.37 18.25
CA ARG A 310 -0.44 11.07 17.84
C ARG A 310 0.03 10.73 16.44
N LEU A 311 0.62 9.55 16.29
CA LEU A 311 0.98 9.03 14.97
C LEU A 311 -0.14 8.17 14.38
N THR A 312 -0.37 8.34 13.08
CA THR A 312 -1.26 7.54 12.25
C THR A 312 -0.57 7.22 10.92
N ASP A 313 -1.05 6.20 10.21
CA ASP A 313 -0.53 5.77 8.90
C ASP A 313 1.01 5.57 8.88
N ILE A 314 1.52 4.86 9.90
CA ILE A 314 2.95 4.58 10.00
C ILE A 314 3.31 3.52 8.96
N ARG A 315 4.28 3.85 8.09
CA ARG A 315 4.85 2.96 7.07
C ARG A 315 6.35 2.88 7.25
N ILE A 316 6.88 1.67 7.17
CA ILE A 316 8.31 1.40 7.24
C ILE A 316 8.65 0.48 6.07
N SER A 317 9.44 0.97 5.12
CA SER A 317 9.95 0.22 3.96
C SER A 317 11.43 -0.09 4.18
N CYS A 318 11.90 -1.24 3.69
CA CYS A 318 13.31 -1.62 3.76
C CYS A 318 13.91 -1.64 2.35
N PHE A 319 14.86 -0.76 2.06
CA PHE A 319 15.47 -0.62 0.72
C PHE A 319 16.17 -1.89 0.24
N ALA A 320 16.80 -2.64 1.15
CA ALA A 320 17.44 -3.91 0.80
C ALA A 320 16.42 -4.97 0.33
N LEU A 321 15.22 -4.99 0.91
CA LEU A 321 14.12 -5.86 0.47
C LEU A 321 13.51 -5.38 -0.84
N ASP A 322 13.39 -4.08 -1.03
CA ASP A 322 12.80 -3.49 -2.23
C ASP A 322 13.79 -3.58 -3.42
N ALA A 323 15.09 -3.44 -3.19
CA ALA A 323 16.14 -3.70 -4.19
C ALA A 323 16.18 -5.18 -4.64
N ILE A 324 15.92 -6.12 -3.73
CA ILE A 324 15.80 -7.55 -4.07
C ILE A 324 14.55 -7.78 -4.95
N ARG A 325 13.49 -7.02 -4.73
CA ARG A 325 12.25 -7.03 -5.54
C ARG A 325 12.43 -6.37 -6.90
N ALA A 326 13.33 -5.38 -7.01
CA ALA A 326 13.58 -4.59 -8.22
C ALA A 326 14.72 -5.14 -9.12
N ALA A 327 15.38 -6.28 -8.78
CA ALA A 327 16.49 -6.82 -9.53
C ALA A 327 16.15 -7.11 -11.01
N PRO A 328 17.04 -6.76 -11.99
CA PRO A 328 16.75 -6.88 -13.41
C PRO A 328 16.58 -8.35 -13.84
N GLY A 329 15.40 -8.69 -14.22
CA GLY A 329 14.84 -9.97 -14.64
C GLY A 329 13.30 -9.91 -14.60
N ALA A 330 12.73 -8.85 -14.03
CA ALA A 330 11.30 -8.62 -13.88
C ALA A 330 10.63 -7.87 -15.04
N ASN A 331 11.33 -7.50 -16.09
CA ASN A 331 10.79 -6.79 -17.27
C ASN A 331 10.52 -7.67 -18.49
N GLU A 332 10.12 -8.91 -18.26
CA GLU A 332 9.18 -9.55 -19.19
C GLU A 332 7.76 -9.14 -18.75
N PRO A 333 6.77 -8.97 -19.69
CA PRO A 333 5.36 -8.81 -19.29
C PRO A 333 5.08 -9.95 -18.32
N PRO A 334 4.54 -9.70 -17.12
CA PRO A 334 4.62 -10.66 -16.04
C PRO A 334 4.17 -12.00 -16.59
N PRO A 335 5.01 -13.05 -16.53
CA PRO A 335 4.51 -14.38 -16.74
C PRO A 335 3.39 -14.44 -15.73
N ARG A 336 2.16 -14.78 -16.15
CA ARG A 336 1.02 -15.01 -15.24
C ARG A 336 1.63 -15.67 -14.03
N PHE A 337 1.74 -14.91 -12.91
CA PHE A 337 2.57 -15.32 -11.79
C PHE A 337 2.12 -16.71 -11.43
N LYS A 338 2.95 -17.73 -11.63
CA LYS A 338 2.65 -19.06 -11.17
C LYS A 338 2.64 -18.98 -9.66
N ARG A 339 1.47 -18.65 -9.14
CA ARG A 339 1.21 -18.58 -7.72
C ARG A 339 0.63 -19.91 -7.28
N ALA A 340 0.95 -20.35 -6.11
CA ALA A 340 0.37 -21.51 -5.49
C ALA A 340 0.01 -21.20 -4.04
N VAL A 341 -1.13 -21.73 -3.63
CA VAL A 341 -1.54 -21.76 -2.23
C VAL A 341 -1.32 -23.17 -1.71
N VAL A 342 -0.57 -23.32 -0.62
CA VAL A 342 -0.32 -24.61 0.04
C VAL A 342 -1.01 -24.60 1.39
N VAL A 343 -1.87 -25.59 1.65
CA VAL A 343 -2.67 -25.68 2.87
C VAL A 343 -2.42 -27.00 3.60
N LEU A 344 -2.23 -26.94 4.91
CA LEU A 344 -2.23 -28.11 5.78
C LEU A 344 -3.66 -28.46 6.17
N VAL A 345 -4.10 -29.70 5.91
CA VAL A 345 -5.45 -30.15 6.23
C VAL A 345 -5.48 -31.51 6.91
N THR A 346 -6.57 -31.80 7.61
CA THR A 346 -6.87 -33.14 8.16
C THR A 346 -8.23 -33.63 7.63
N GLY A 347 -8.30 -34.90 7.28
CA GLY A 347 -9.52 -35.53 6.75
C GLY A 347 -9.57 -35.55 5.22
N ASP A 348 -10.20 -36.62 4.66
CA ASP A 348 -10.25 -36.83 3.22
C ASP A 348 -11.17 -35.84 2.51
N GLY A 349 -12.28 -35.45 3.16
CA GLY A 349 -13.19 -34.45 2.61
C GLY A 349 -12.57 -33.04 2.62
N ALA A 350 -11.72 -32.70 3.62
CA ALA A 350 -10.97 -31.46 3.61
C ALA A 350 -9.94 -31.44 2.48
N GLU A 351 -9.23 -32.55 2.23
CA GLU A 351 -8.30 -32.64 1.10
C GLU A 351 -9.01 -32.33 -0.22
N GLN A 352 -10.18 -32.94 -0.43
CA GLN A 352 -10.97 -32.72 -1.64
C GLN A 352 -11.46 -31.25 -1.74
N LEU A 353 -12.05 -30.71 -0.66
CA LEU A 353 -12.59 -29.35 -0.61
C LEU A 353 -11.53 -28.30 -0.97
N PHE A 354 -10.36 -28.37 -0.35
CA PHE A 354 -9.29 -27.42 -0.58
C PHE A 354 -8.60 -27.61 -1.94
N ALA A 355 -8.51 -28.85 -2.43
CA ALA A 355 -8.00 -29.11 -3.78
C ALA A 355 -8.95 -28.59 -4.87
N GLU A 356 -10.26 -28.76 -4.72
CA GLU A 356 -11.28 -28.19 -5.62
C GLU A 356 -11.27 -26.66 -5.62
N ALA A 357 -10.95 -26.04 -4.46
CA ALA A 357 -10.75 -24.61 -4.34
C ALA A 357 -9.38 -24.12 -4.90
N GLY A 358 -8.57 -25.01 -5.48
CA GLY A 358 -7.33 -24.66 -6.18
C GLY A 358 -6.06 -24.69 -5.33
N ALA A 359 -6.12 -25.11 -4.06
CA ALA A 359 -4.94 -25.21 -3.21
C ALA A 359 -4.16 -26.51 -3.40
N ALA A 360 -2.85 -26.45 -3.26
CA ALA A 360 -2.01 -27.63 -3.09
C ALA A 360 -2.10 -28.12 -1.64
N VAL A 361 -2.64 -29.30 -1.45
CA VAL A 361 -2.97 -29.82 -0.12
C VAL A 361 -1.84 -30.69 0.43
N VAL A 362 -1.52 -30.49 1.72
CA VAL A 362 -0.61 -31.33 2.49
C VAL A 362 -1.36 -31.93 3.67
N ARG A 363 -1.45 -33.27 3.72
CA ARG A 363 -2.14 -34.00 4.78
C ARG A 363 -1.34 -33.94 6.09
N ALA A 364 -2.05 -33.64 7.18
CA ALA A 364 -1.51 -33.44 8.52
C ALA A 364 -2.16 -34.33 9.60
N ASP A 365 -2.85 -35.42 9.24
CA ASP A 365 -3.60 -36.28 10.19
C ASP A 365 -2.71 -36.89 11.30
N HIS A 366 -1.43 -37.03 11.05
CA HIS A 366 -0.45 -37.57 11.99
C HIS A 366 0.70 -36.59 12.30
N GLY A 367 0.46 -35.30 12.07
CA GLY A 367 1.47 -34.24 12.09
C GLY A 367 2.23 -34.12 10.77
N VAL A 368 2.95 -33.01 10.60
CA VAL A 368 3.74 -32.72 9.39
C VAL A 368 5.18 -32.42 9.77
N HIS A 369 6.11 -33.13 9.15
CA HIS A 369 7.52 -32.83 9.31
C HIS A 369 7.90 -31.63 8.42
N PRO A 370 8.74 -30.67 8.88
CA PRO A 370 9.16 -29.49 8.12
C PRO A 370 9.67 -29.82 6.70
N ALA A 371 10.42 -30.91 6.54
CA ALA A 371 10.91 -31.34 5.24
C ALA A 371 9.79 -31.74 4.25
N THR A 372 8.68 -32.27 4.74
CA THR A 372 7.52 -32.64 3.92
C THR A 372 6.84 -31.39 3.35
N LEU A 373 6.59 -30.40 4.19
CA LEU A 373 6.02 -29.13 3.76
C LEU A 373 6.97 -28.39 2.80
N SER A 374 8.27 -28.32 3.13
CA SER A 374 9.30 -27.72 2.25
C SER A 374 9.35 -28.42 0.89
N LYS A 375 9.17 -29.73 0.83
CA LYS A 375 9.11 -30.51 -0.43
C LYS A 375 7.83 -30.16 -1.22
N ALA A 376 6.68 -30.07 -0.54
CA ALA A 376 5.41 -29.71 -1.16
C ALA A 376 5.47 -28.31 -1.77
N ILE A 377 6.00 -27.33 -1.03
CA ILE A 377 6.21 -25.96 -1.54
C ILE A 377 7.07 -25.96 -2.80
N ARG A 378 8.18 -26.70 -2.81
CA ARG A 378 9.04 -26.81 -4.00
C ARG A 378 8.37 -27.51 -5.17
N ALA A 379 7.48 -28.47 -4.91
CA ALA A 379 6.78 -29.21 -5.94
C ALA A 379 5.71 -28.38 -6.68
N THR A 380 5.28 -27.25 -6.15
CA THR A 380 4.33 -26.35 -6.84
C THR A 380 4.94 -25.69 -8.09
N ASP A 381 6.26 -25.65 -8.20
CA ASP A 381 7.00 -24.98 -9.30
C ASP A 381 6.49 -23.55 -9.53
N SER A 382 6.17 -22.84 -8.44
CA SER A 382 5.63 -21.49 -8.46
C SER A 382 6.65 -20.49 -7.89
N ALA A 383 6.66 -19.28 -8.46
CA ALA A 383 7.53 -18.20 -8.00
C ALA A 383 7.04 -17.60 -6.66
N HIS A 384 5.73 -17.61 -6.45
CA HIS A 384 5.12 -17.12 -5.21
C HIS A 384 4.28 -18.22 -4.58
N VAL A 385 4.56 -18.56 -3.32
CA VAL A 385 3.82 -19.59 -2.60
C VAL A 385 3.29 -19.04 -1.29
N ILE A 386 1.98 -19.08 -1.14
CA ILE A 386 1.27 -18.74 0.09
C ILE A 386 1.04 -20.03 0.87
N VAL A 387 1.39 -20.06 2.15
CA VAL A 387 1.28 -21.25 3.01
C VAL A 387 0.37 -20.96 4.19
N MET A 388 -0.64 -21.82 4.39
CA MET A 388 -1.57 -21.77 5.51
C MET A 388 -1.38 -23.00 6.41
N GLY A 389 -0.85 -22.76 7.62
CA GLY A 389 -0.39 -23.80 8.52
C GLY A 389 -1.45 -24.35 9.50
N ASN A 390 -2.58 -23.67 9.68
CA ASN A 390 -3.72 -24.07 10.52
C ASN A 390 -3.36 -24.44 11.98
N GLY A 391 -2.33 -23.83 12.54
CA GLY A 391 -1.86 -24.19 13.87
C GLY A 391 -1.24 -25.58 13.99
N MET A 392 -1.06 -26.32 12.88
CA MET A 392 -0.57 -27.70 12.86
C MET A 392 0.95 -27.83 12.93
N MET A 393 1.66 -26.69 12.89
CA MET A 393 3.11 -26.61 13.03
C MET A 393 3.50 -25.51 14.01
N SER A 394 4.63 -25.72 14.69
CA SER A 394 5.19 -24.67 15.54
C SER A 394 5.75 -23.51 14.73
N SER A 395 5.80 -22.29 15.30
CA SER A 395 6.42 -21.13 14.65
C SER A 395 7.89 -21.40 14.28
N GLN A 396 8.61 -22.16 15.10
CA GLN A 396 10.00 -22.55 14.83
C GLN A 396 10.10 -23.46 13.59
N ASP A 397 9.20 -24.41 13.43
CA ASP A 397 9.16 -25.30 12.26
C ASP A 397 8.80 -24.51 11.00
N LEU A 398 7.86 -23.55 11.07
CA LEU A 398 7.50 -22.68 9.93
C LEU A 398 8.68 -21.81 9.49
N VAL A 399 9.46 -21.26 10.43
CA VAL A 399 10.69 -20.52 10.11
C VAL A 399 11.69 -21.43 9.40
N GLN A 400 11.87 -22.67 9.88
CA GLN A 400 12.76 -23.65 9.24
C GLN A 400 12.27 -24.01 7.82
N VAL A 401 10.97 -24.20 7.64
CA VAL A 401 10.36 -24.44 6.31
C VAL A 401 10.63 -23.27 5.38
N GLY A 402 10.43 -22.04 5.85
CA GLY A 402 10.68 -20.83 5.09
C GLY A 402 12.14 -20.75 4.62
N ALA A 403 13.10 -20.97 5.53
CA ALA A 403 14.52 -20.97 5.19
C ALA A 403 14.90 -22.05 4.15
N GLN A 404 14.24 -23.22 4.17
CA GLN A 404 14.51 -24.32 3.25
C GLN A 404 13.79 -24.19 1.89
N ALA A 405 12.64 -23.52 1.86
CA ALA A 405 11.77 -23.46 0.67
C ALA A 405 12.00 -22.20 -0.17
N ARG A 406 12.46 -21.09 0.44
CA ARG A 406 12.79 -19.84 -0.27
C ARG A 406 14.01 -20.00 -1.15
N SER A 407 14.03 -19.28 -2.25
CA SER A 407 15.18 -19.14 -3.16
C SER A 407 15.10 -17.78 -3.86
N PRO A 408 16.15 -17.33 -4.57
CA PRO A 408 16.08 -16.09 -5.35
C PRO A 408 14.91 -16.02 -6.35
N GLN A 409 14.40 -17.19 -6.76
CA GLN A 409 13.29 -17.30 -7.72
C GLN A 409 11.98 -17.73 -7.06
N ARG A 410 11.94 -17.86 -5.72
CA ARG A 410 10.71 -18.27 -5.00
C ARG A 410 10.56 -17.55 -3.68
N SER A 411 9.50 -16.75 -3.59
CA SER A 411 9.01 -16.20 -2.33
C SER A 411 8.06 -17.20 -1.64
N VAL A 412 8.09 -17.21 -0.31
CA VAL A 412 7.17 -18.01 0.50
C VAL A 412 6.61 -17.13 1.61
N VAL A 413 5.30 -16.97 1.61
CA VAL A 413 4.55 -16.18 2.60
C VAL A 413 3.74 -17.13 3.47
N PHE A 414 3.81 -17.00 4.79
CA PHE A 414 3.00 -17.77 5.73
C PHE A 414 1.87 -16.90 6.25
N LEU A 415 0.61 -17.30 5.97
CA LEU A 415 -0.54 -16.63 6.56
C LEU A 415 -0.79 -17.14 7.98
N PRO A 416 -1.12 -16.24 8.92
CA PRO A 416 -1.33 -16.59 10.33
C PRO A 416 -2.71 -17.22 10.56
N THR A 417 -2.94 -18.42 10.00
CA THR A 417 -4.17 -19.18 10.16
C THR A 417 -4.05 -20.21 11.27
N LEU A 418 -5.08 -20.34 12.09
CA LEU A 418 -5.16 -21.27 13.23
C LEU A 418 -6.25 -22.35 13.04
N SER A 419 -7.09 -22.21 12.02
CA SER A 419 -8.17 -23.15 11.70
C SER A 419 -8.35 -23.31 10.20
N MET A 420 -8.92 -24.47 9.78
CA MET A 420 -9.22 -24.71 8.38
C MET A 420 -10.34 -23.77 7.85
N VAL A 421 -11.24 -23.29 8.72
CA VAL A 421 -12.28 -22.33 8.29
C VAL A 421 -11.66 -20.99 7.90
N GLN A 422 -10.67 -20.49 8.64
CA GLN A 422 -9.93 -19.29 8.27
C GLN A 422 -9.19 -19.44 6.93
N CYS A 423 -8.68 -20.65 6.65
CA CYS A 423 -8.05 -20.91 5.36
C CYS A 423 -9.07 -20.92 4.21
N LEU A 424 -10.28 -21.40 4.47
CA LEU A 424 -11.32 -21.43 3.44
C LEU A 424 -11.74 -20.01 3.08
N SER A 425 -11.94 -19.14 4.07
CA SER A 425 -12.22 -17.71 3.86
C SER A 425 -11.08 -17.00 3.12
N ALA A 426 -9.83 -17.26 3.52
CA ALA A 426 -8.67 -16.71 2.81
C ALA A 426 -8.64 -17.17 1.34
N LEU A 427 -8.94 -18.46 1.09
CA LEU A 427 -8.93 -19.03 -0.25
C LEU A 427 -10.07 -18.50 -1.13
N ALA A 428 -11.22 -18.15 -0.52
CA ALA A 428 -12.37 -17.58 -1.23
C ALA A 428 -12.10 -16.21 -1.86
N VAL A 429 -11.16 -15.43 -1.28
CA VAL A 429 -10.75 -14.12 -1.80
C VAL A 429 -9.46 -14.17 -2.63
N HIS A 430 -8.85 -15.36 -2.78
CA HIS A 430 -7.63 -15.52 -3.57
C HIS A 430 -7.86 -15.17 -5.03
N ASP A 431 -7.12 -14.19 -5.54
CA ASP A 431 -7.09 -13.79 -6.94
C ASP A 431 -5.70 -14.04 -7.57
N PRO A 432 -5.55 -15.06 -8.43
CA PRO A 432 -4.27 -15.37 -9.06
C PRO A 432 -3.81 -14.32 -10.10
N VAL A 433 -4.66 -13.33 -10.43
CA VAL A 433 -4.35 -12.25 -11.39
C VAL A 433 -3.79 -11.03 -10.67
N GLU A 434 -4.17 -10.84 -9.41
CA GLU A 434 -3.73 -9.72 -8.58
C GLU A 434 -2.22 -9.79 -8.25
N GLU A 435 -1.60 -8.70 -7.82
CA GLU A 435 -0.21 -8.72 -7.36
C GLU A 435 -0.03 -9.65 -6.14
N PRO A 436 1.11 -10.38 -6.02
CA PRO A 436 1.29 -11.40 -4.97
C PRO A 436 1.12 -10.88 -3.55
N ASP A 437 1.59 -9.68 -3.26
CA ASP A 437 1.54 -9.11 -1.92
C ASP A 437 0.13 -8.56 -1.60
N VAL A 438 -0.57 -8.01 -2.60
CA VAL A 438 -1.97 -7.55 -2.47
C VAL A 438 -2.91 -8.73 -2.22
N ASP A 439 -2.76 -9.81 -2.99
CA ASP A 439 -3.54 -11.03 -2.81
C ASP A 439 -3.26 -11.68 -1.44
N ALA A 440 -1.97 -11.81 -1.06
CA ALA A 440 -1.61 -12.34 0.26
C ALA A 440 -2.16 -11.49 1.40
N PHE A 441 -2.19 -10.17 1.25
CA PHE A 441 -2.80 -9.26 2.22
C PHE A 441 -4.32 -9.45 2.31
N ALA A 442 -5.02 -9.48 1.18
CA ALA A 442 -6.47 -9.71 1.14
C ALA A 442 -6.84 -11.07 1.77
N MET A 443 -6.07 -12.13 1.44
CA MET A 443 -6.23 -13.45 2.05
C MET A 443 -5.98 -13.43 3.57
N ALA A 444 -4.96 -12.71 4.04
CA ALA A 444 -4.67 -12.58 5.48
C ALA A 444 -5.77 -11.80 6.21
N GLU A 445 -6.31 -10.75 5.60
CA GLU A 445 -7.42 -9.96 6.13
C GLU A 445 -8.70 -10.80 6.24
N ALA A 446 -9.07 -11.55 5.21
CA ALA A 446 -10.21 -12.46 5.24
C ALA A 446 -10.07 -13.51 6.35
N ALA A 447 -8.88 -14.14 6.48
CA ALA A 447 -8.60 -15.08 7.56
C ALA A 447 -8.73 -14.44 8.94
N ALA A 448 -8.23 -13.20 9.12
CA ALA A 448 -8.28 -12.48 10.39
C ALA A 448 -9.71 -12.05 10.78
N ASN A 449 -10.54 -11.70 9.79
CA ASN A 449 -11.94 -11.31 10.00
C ASN A 449 -12.84 -12.51 10.32
N THR A 450 -12.44 -13.73 9.96
CA THR A 450 -13.18 -14.94 10.29
C THR A 450 -13.00 -15.33 11.75
N ARG A 451 -14.02 -15.11 12.56
CA ARG A 451 -14.08 -15.60 13.95
C ARG A 451 -14.26 -17.12 13.92
N TRP A 452 -13.43 -17.85 14.64
CA TRP A 452 -13.50 -19.29 14.60
C TRP A 452 -13.66 -19.95 15.97
N GLY A 453 -14.34 -21.08 15.98
CA GLY A 453 -14.50 -21.96 17.12
C GLY A 453 -14.46 -23.42 16.71
N SER A 454 -14.42 -24.31 17.69
CA SER A 454 -14.41 -25.76 17.44
C SER A 454 -15.12 -26.55 18.51
N LEU A 455 -15.58 -27.75 18.14
CA LEU A 455 -16.09 -28.76 19.07
C LEU A 455 -15.12 -29.93 19.14
N MET A 456 -14.88 -30.43 20.34
CA MET A 456 -14.09 -31.63 20.55
C MET A 456 -14.56 -32.40 21.80
N HIS A 457 -14.23 -33.70 21.88
CA HIS A 457 -14.45 -34.45 23.14
C HIS A 457 -13.31 -34.23 24.13
N SER A 458 -13.69 -34.12 25.39
CA SER A 458 -12.71 -34.12 26.48
C SER A 458 -12.13 -35.50 26.70
N ASN A 459 -10.81 -35.61 26.61
CA ASN A 459 -10.05 -36.84 26.89
C ASN A 459 -9.59 -36.96 28.34
N THR A 460 -9.69 -35.87 29.10
CA THR A 460 -9.23 -35.77 30.46
C THR A 460 -10.16 -34.91 31.30
N LYS A 461 -10.22 -35.19 32.61
CA LYS A 461 -10.85 -34.27 33.54
C LYS A 461 -9.94 -33.08 33.77
N MET A 462 -10.40 -31.87 33.49
CA MET A 462 -9.65 -30.64 33.66
C MET A 462 -10.53 -29.47 34.09
N MET A 463 -9.92 -28.47 34.70
CA MET A 463 -10.56 -27.19 34.96
C MET A 463 -10.35 -26.27 33.78
N THR A 464 -11.42 -25.65 33.30
CA THR A 464 -11.44 -24.72 32.15
C THR A 464 -12.11 -23.41 32.56
N LEU A 465 -12.16 -22.43 31.66
CA LEU A 465 -12.88 -21.17 31.91
C LEU A 465 -14.39 -21.38 32.10
N ALA A 466 -14.98 -22.38 31.43
CA ALA A 466 -16.39 -22.74 31.58
C ALA A 466 -16.69 -23.61 32.81
N GLY A 467 -15.67 -24.05 33.53
CA GLY A 467 -15.81 -24.93 34.70
C GLY A 467 -14.97 -26.23 34.58
N THR A 468 -15.34 -27.24 35.33
CA THR A 468 -14.66 -28.56 35.29
C THR A 468 -15.36 -29.47 34.30
N CYS A 469 -14.64 -29.97 33.30
CA CYS A 469 -15.12 -31.01 32.40
C CYS A 469 -14.77 -32.41 32.83
N GLU A 470 -15.63 -33.37 32.54
CA GLU A 470 -15.39 -34.82 32.71
C GLU A 470 -14.94 -35.46 31.38
N ILE A 471 -14.40 -36.65 31.45
CA ILE A 471 -14.02 -37.42 30.27
C ILE A 471 -15.30 -37.76 29.48
N GLY A 472 -15.29 -37.45 28.16
CA GLY A 472 -16.41 -37.69 27.27
C GLY A 472 -17.35 -36.48 27.09
N ASP A 473 -17.21 -35.45 27.92
CA ASP A 473 -17.95 -34.20 27.68
C ASP A 473 -17.56 -33.59 26.32
N THR A 474 -18.50 -32.93 25.69
CA THR A 474 -18.25 -32.13 24.48
C THR A 474 -17.89 -30.71 24.89
N LEU A 475 -16.73 -30.27 24.42
CA LEU A 475 -16.18 -28.96 24.68
C LEU A 475 -16.38 -28.05 23.46
N GLY A 476 -16.90 -26.84 23.69
CA GLY A 476 -16.91 -25.76 22.69
C GLY A 476 -15.81 -24.76 23.00
N LEU A 477 -14.94 -24.54 22.01
CA LEU A 477 -13.81 -23.64 22.09
C LEU A 477 -14.00 -22.44 21.16
N ILE A 478 -13.57 -21.27 21.63
CA ILE A 478 -13.34 -20.10 20.76
C ILE A 478 -11.85 -19.79 20.85
N GLY A 479 -11.14 -19.87 19.72
CA GLY A 479 -9.69 -19.91 19.75
C GLY A 479 -9.17 -21.13 20.52
N SER A 480 -8.38 -20.88 21.56
CA SER A 480 -7.84 -21.91 22.47
C SER A 480 -8.64 -22.11 23.76
N ASP A 481 -9.64 -21.26 24.01
CA ASP A 481 -10.34 -21.21 25.28
C ASP A 481 -11.62 -22.05 25.27
N VAL A 482 -11.77 -22.93 26.25
CA VAL A 482 -12.98 -23.71 26.45
C VAL A 482 -14.03 -22.83 27.12
N LEU A 483 -15.10 -22.50 26.39
CA LEU A 483 -16.19 -21.64 26.83
C LEU A 483 -17.52 -22.36 27.01
N VAL A 484 -17.63 -23.58 26.44
CA VAL A 484 -18.81 -24.44 26.56
C VAL A 484 -18.40 -25.83 27.03
N ILE A 485 -19.14 -26.40 27.99
CA ILE A 485 -19.06 -27.80 28.40
C ILE A 485 -20.47 -28.35 28.38
N ALA A 486 -20.71 -29.41 27.63
CA ALA A 486 -22.00 -30.09 27.58
C ALA A 486 -21.83 -31.61 27.43
N PRO A 487 -22.75 -32.42 27.97
CA PRO A 487 -22.72 -33.86 27.84
C PRO A 487 -23.05 -34.36 26.42
N GLU A 488 -23.74 -33.54 25.63
CA GLU A 488 -24.19 -33.90 24.27
C GLU A 488 -23.62 -32.93 23.22
N GLN A 489 -23.21 -33.45 22.05
CA GLN A 489 -22.68 -32.66 20.94
C GLN A 489 -23.64 -31.53 20.50
N ARG A 490 -24.93 -31.84 20.41
CA ARG A 490 -25.98 -30.87 20.02
C ARG A 490 -26.03 -29.66 20.93
N GLN A 491 -26.00 -29.88 22.27
CA GLN A 491 -26.05 -28.79 23.24
C GLN A 491 -24.79 -27.92 23.17
N ALA A 492 -23.62 -28.56 23.02
CA ALA A 492 -22.37 -27.84 22.85
C ALA A 492 -22.35 -27.01 21.56
N ALA A 493 -22.85 -27.57 20.45
CA ALA A 493 -22.89 -26.92 19.15
C ALA A 493 -23.76 -25.66 19.16
N THR A 494 -24.99 -25.77 19.65
CA THR A 494 -25.91 -24.62 19.71
C THR A 494 -25.42 -23.53 20.67
N ALA A 495 -24.89 -23.91 21.83
CA ALA A 495 -24.32 -22.96 22.77
C ALA A 495 -23.07 -22.25 22.23
N LEU A 496 -22.21 -22.97 21.48
CA LEU A 496 -21.06 -22.36 20.83
C LEU A 496 -21.49 -21.36 19.76
N LEU A 497 -22.48 -21.71 18.93
CA LEU A 497 -23.03 -20.80 17.91
C LEU A 497 -23.63 -19.54 18.52
N ASP A 498 -24.40 -19.67 19.62
CA ASP A 498 -24.96 -18.52 20.33
C ASP A 498 -23.86 -17.56 20.82
N LEU A 499 -22.76 -18.09 21.36
CA LEU A 499 -21.61 -17.28 21.78
C LEU A 499 -20.93 -16.60 20.60
N MET A 500 -20.70 -17.31 19.50
CA MET A 500 -20.03 -16.77 18.33
C MET A 500 -20.87 -15.72 17.61
N LEU A 501 -22.21 -15.91 17.59
CA LEU A 501 -23.15 -15.01 16.93
C LEU A 501 -23.61 -13.84 17.81
N ALA A 502 -23.24 -13.81 19.09
CA ALA A 502 -23.58 -12.72 20.00
C ALA A 502 -23.12 -11.33 19.50
N THR A 503 -22.08 -11.29 18.68
CA THR A 503 -21.54 -10.06 18.06
C THR A 503 -21.97 -9.89 16.60
N GLY A 504 -22.94 -10.68 16.12
CA GLY A 504 -23.42 -10.66 14.74
C GLY A 504 -22.67 -11.62 13.83
N GLY A 505 -23.04 -11.63 12.56
CA GLY A 505 -22.47 -12.43 11.47
C GLY A 505 -23.49 -12.58 10.34
N GLU A 506 -23.03 -12.85 9.14
CA GLU A 506 -23.86 -13.05 7.95
C GLU A 506 -23.73 -14.49 7.42
N LEU A 507 -22.57 -15.10 7.57
CA LEU A 507 -22.25 -16.45 7.11
C LEU A 507 -21.66 -17.28 8.25
N VAL A 508 -22.19 -18.51 8.40
CA VAL A 508 -21.62 -19.55 9.26
C VAL A 508 -21.08 -20.67 8.38
N THR A 509 -19.76 -20.84 8.39
CA THR A 509 -19.09 -21.95 7.71
C THR A 509 -18.73 -23.05 8.69
N GLY A 510 -19.25 -24.25 8.51
CA GLY A 510 -18.99 -25.43 9.33
C GLY A 510 -18.17 -26.49 8.60
N LEU A 511 -17.12 -27.00 9.26
CA LEU A 511 -16.34 -28.14 8.77
C LEU A 511 -16.58 -29.33 9.71
N ALA A 512 -17.44 -30.25 9.27
CA ALA A 512 -17.87 -31.40 10.04
C ALA A 512 -16.81 -32.51 10.05
N GLY A 513 -16.41 -32.90 11.25
CA GLY A 513 -15.52 -34.04 11.48
C GLY A 513 -16.25 -35.39 11.35
N ARG A 514 -15.45 -36.45 11.36
CA ARG A 514 -15.93 -37.83 11.23
C ARG A 514 -16.96 -38.23 12.30
N ASP A 515 -16.72 -37.76 13.54
CA ASP A 515 -17.48 -38.20 14.72
C ASP A 515 -18.59 -37.20 15.10
N LEU A 516 -18.92 -36.25 14.24
CA LEU A 516 -20.07 -35.35 14.39
C LEU A 516 -21.35 -36.15 14.03
N ASP A 517 -22.27 -36.30 14.99
CA ASP A 517 -23.50 -37.05 14.73
C ASP A 517 -24.49 -36.25 13.87
N GLU A 518 -25.35 -37.01 13.12
CA GLU A 518 -26.32 -36.42 12.20
C GLU A 518 -27.37 -35.55 12.91
N ARG A 519 -27.76 -35.90 14.12
CA ARG A 519 -28.72 -35.12 14.91
C ARG A 519 -28.15 -33.74 15.28
N THR A 520 -26.85 -33.68 15.50
CA THR A 520 -26.15 -32.40 15.79
C THR A 520 -26.10 -31.53 14.54
N ARG A 521 -25.87 -32.12 13.34
CA ARG A 521 -25.92 -31.38 12.06
C ARG A 521 -27.29 -30.78 11.79
N GLU A 522 -28.35 -31.59 11.94
CA GLU A 522 -29.73 -31.13 11.80
C GLU A 522 -30.05 -30.02 12.81
N ALA A 523 -29.62 -30.19 14.07
CA ALA A 523 -29.86 -29.22 15.13
C ALA A 523 -29.15 -27.89 14.89
N ILE A 524 -27.95 -27.87 14.31
CA ILE A 524 -27.25 -26.66 13.90
C ILE A 524 -28.07 -25.86 12.90
N ALA A 525 -28.56 -26.54 11.83
CA ALA A 525 -29.35 -25.90 10.80
C ALA A 525 -30.71 -25.39 11.34
N GLU A 526 -31.40 -26.18 12.15
CA GLU A 526 -32.66 -25.82 12.79
C GLU A 526 -32.45 -24.62 13.75
N HIS A 527 -31.40 -24.64 14.56
CA HIS A 527 -31.09 -23.60 15.53
C HIS A 527 -30.83 -22.25 14.84
N LEU A 528 -29.99 -22.23 13.80
CA LEU A 528 -29.71 -21.02 13.02
C LEU A 528 -30.99 -20.50 12.35
N HIS A 529 -31.75 -21.36 11.72
CA HIS A 529 -33.02 -20.96 11.08
C HIS A 529 -34.03 -20.34 12.07
N ALA A 530 -34.11 -20.91 13.27
CA ALA A 530 -35.09 -20.49 14.28
C ALA A 530 -34.70 -19.21 15.02
N HIS A 531 -33.41 -19.03 15.34
CA HIS A 531 -32.93 -17.97 16.23
C HIS A 531 -32.17 -16.86 15.51
N TYR A 532 -31.61 -17.14 14.31
CA TYR A 532 -30.80 -16.22 13.53
C TYR A 532 -31.26 -16.14 12.06
N PRO A 533 -32.52 -15.72 11.82
CA PRO A 533 -33.05 -15.63 10.46
C PRO A 533 -32.25 -14.60 9.66
N GLY A 534 -31.66 -15.03 8.56
CA GLY A 534 -30.81 -14.19 7.70
C GLY A 534 -29.35 -14.58 7.71
N ILE A 535 -28.92 -15.47 8.61
CA ILE A 535 -27.56 -16.06 8.57
C ILE A 535 -27.58 -17.26 7.60
N GLU A 536 -26.64 -17.25 6.66
CA GLU A 536 -26.41 -18.37 5.75
C GLU A 536 -25.54 -19.44 6.43
N LEU A 537 -25.86 -20.72 6.21
CA LEU A 537 -25.08 -21.87 6.71
C LEU A 537 -24.47 -22.64 5.54
N ALA A 538 -23.14 -22.73 5.52
CA ALA A 538 -22.38 -23.63 4.65
C ALA A 538 -21.73 -24.72 5.49
N LEU A 539 -22.18 -25.98 5.38
CA LEU A 539 -21.64 -27.10 6.15
C LEU A 539 -20.96 -28.11 5.21
N TYR A 540 -19.69 -28.39 5.43
CA TYR A 540 -18.85 -29.27 4.62
C TYR A 540 -18.40 -30.49 5.42
N GLU A 541 -18.45 -31.67 4.80
CA GLU A 541 -17.96 -32.92 5.35
C GLU A 541 -16.46 -33.05 5.15
N THR A 542 -15.68 -32.82 6.19
CA THR A 542 -14.19 -32.87 6.10
C THR A 542 -13.61 -34.21 6.51
N GLY A 543 -14.29 -34.93 7.37
CA GLY A 543 -13.82 -36.23 7.87
C GLY A 543 -12.63 -36.15 8.80
N GLN A 544 -12.30 -34.97 9.30
CA GLN A 544 -11.24 -34.75 10.29
C GLN A 544 -11.54 -35.52 11.59
N SER A 545 -10.50 -35.98 12.29
CA SER A 545 -10.64 -36.72 13.56
C SER A 545 -10.25 -35.89 14.79
N SER A 546 -9.58 -34.77 14.61
CA SER A 546 -9.11 -33.91 15.69
C SER A 546 -10.24 -33.08 16.32
N HIS A 547 -11.24 -32.71 15.52
CA HIS A 547 -12.39 -31.92 15.95
C HIS A 547 -13.68 -32.55 15.43
N LEU A 548 -14.73 -32.47 16.23
CA LEU A 548 -16.08 -32.84 15.81
C LEU A 548 -16.60 -31.86 14.78
N LEU A 549 -16.32 -30.57 14.99
CA LEU A 549 -16.72 -29.48 14.14
C LEU A 549 -15.71 -28.33 14.27
N GLN A 550 -15.36 -27.70 13.18
CA GLN A 550 -14.81 -26.34 13.19
C GLN A 550 -15.84 -25.39 12.61
N VAL A 551 -16.01 -24.22 13.21
CA VAL A 551 -16.99 -23.19 12.80
C VAL A 551 -16.27 -21.88 12.55
N GLY A 552 -16.58 -21.24 11.43
CA GLY A 552 -16.23 -19.85 11.13
C GLY A 552 -17.49 -18.99 11.09
N VAL A 553 -17.39 -17.75 11.54
CA VAL A 553 -18.45 -16.74 11.45
C VAL A 553 -17.88 -15.48 10.81
N GLU A 554 -18.48 -15.06 9.73
CA GLU A 554 -18.15 -13.87 8.94
C GLU A 554 -19.29 -12.84 8.96
#